data_a74c8086bba8ac87a2c03f31ccb0441a
#
_entry.id   a74c8086bba8ac87a2c03f31ccb0441a
#
_cell.length_a   1.000
_cell.length_b   1.000
_cell.length_c   1.000
_cell.angle_alpha   90.00
_cell.angle_beta   90.00
_cell.angle_gamma   90.00
#
_symmetry.space_group_name_H-M   'P 1'
#
loop_
_entity.id
_entity.type
_entity.pdbx_description
1 polymer ?
#
loop_
_entity_poly.entity_id
_entity_poly.type
_entity_poly.pdbx_seq_one_letter_code
_entity_poly.pdbx_strand_id
1 'polypeptide(L)'
;AESILIENSPSVPDWHLAAEILILLIFVSLVWLTINYFNVVKGASIVGIILLTTGFLGVFSVQKGYLIDFSWTFVSQIITSTISFYLNYQKQYKLRQEIKKQFEHYLDPRQVKQLQDNPSLLKLGGEKKEATFLFTDVRGFTSLSEKLQPEQVTELMNQALTIQSNAVQEHGGMVDKYIGDAMMAIFNAPLDLPEHENQAILAAQKIQENMQVADMPLKIGIGVNTGEAVIGNMGSDTRFDYSAIGDCVNTAARLESAT
;
A
#
# COMPACT_ATOMS: atom_id res chain seq x y z
N ALA A 1 -32.89 -63.45 -17.72
CA ALA A 1 -31.93 -62.54 -17.03
C ALA A 1 -31.63 -61.33 -17.90
N GLU A 2 -31.54 -61.43 -19.22
CA GLU A 2 -31.28 -60.27 -20.11
C GLU A 2 -32.44 -59.25 -20.14
N SER A 3 -33.72 -59.74 -20.10
CA SER A 3 -34.88 -58.84 -20.10
C SER A 3 -34.98 -57.91 -18.87
N ILE A 4 -34.50 -58.35 -17.71
CA ILE A 4 -34.52 -57.58 -16.47
C ILE A 4 -33.43 -56.47 -16.48
N LEU A 5 -32.34 -56.67 -17.22
CA LEU A 5 -31.26 -55.69 -17.36
C LEU A 5 -31.64 -54.54 -18.32
N ILE A 6 -32.52 -54.79 -19.27
CA ILE A 6 -32.97 -53.80 -20.26
C ILE A 6 -34.06 -52.87 -19.71
N GLU A 7 -34.93 -53.37 -18.81
CA GLU A 7 -36.02 -52.56 -18.21
C GLU A 7 -35.52 -51.47 -17.24
N ASN A 8 -34.29 -51.52 -16.75
CA ASN A 8 -33.70 -50.55 -15.81
C ASN A 8 -32.52 -49.76 -16.38
N SER A 9 -32.32 -49.73 -17.69
CA SER A 9 -31.27 -48.92 -18.27
C SER A 9 -31.65 -47.44 -18.32
N PRO A 10 -30.80 -46.50 -17.88
CA PRO A 10 -31.08 -45.07 -17.98
C PRO A 10 -31.32 -44.66 -19.43
N SER A 11 -32.36 -43.87 -19.68
CA SER A 11 -32.70 -43.35 -21.00
C SER A 11 -32.12 -41.96 -21.22
N VAL A 12 -31.77 -41.66 -22.46
CA VAL A 12 -31.39 -40.29 -22.89
C VAL A 12 -32.67 -39.60 -23.39
N PRO A 13 -33.21 -38.62 -22.67
CA PRO A 13 -34.42 -37.92 -23.11
C PRO A 13 -34.11 -36.96 -24.27
N ASP A 14 -35.04 -36.70 -25.17
CA ASP A 14 -34.87 -35.82 -26.35
C ASP A 14 -34.47 -34.37 -25.97
N TRP A 15 -34.81 -33.94 -24.77
CA TRP A 15 -34.49 -32.59 -24.24
C TRP A 15 -33.14 -32.52 -23.49
N HIS A 16 -32.36 -33.60 -23.41
CA HIS A 16 -31.14 -33.67 -22.60
C HIS A 16 -30.15 -32.55 -22.93
N LEU A 17 -29.89 -32.27 -24.23
CA LEU A 17 -28.92 -31.26 -24.67
C LEU A 17 -29.32 -29.83 -24.20
N ALA A 18 -30.64 -29.52 -24.32
CA ALA A 18 -31.15 -28.23 -23.86
C ALA A 18 -31.00 -28.07 -22.34
N ALA A 19 -31.26 -29.13 -21.57
CA ALA A 19 -31.09 -29.13 -20.12
C ALA A 19 -29.62 -29.00 -19.73
N GLU A 20 -28.71 -29.71 -20.34
CA GLU A 20 -27.27 -29.63 -20.08
C GLU A 20 -26.71 -28.21 -20.28
N ILE A 21 -27.07 -27.57 -21.43
CA ILE A 21 -26.67 -26.17 -21.71
C ILE A 21 -27.24 -25.21 -20.66
N LEU A 22 -28.52 -25.36 -20.30
CA LEU A 22 -29.18 -24.47 -19.33
C LEU A 22 -28.59 -24.63 -17.94
N ILE A 23 -28.34 -25.85 -17.50
CA ILE A 23 -27.65 -26.18 -16.23
C ILE A 23 -26.24 -25.56 -16.21
N LEU A 24 -25.48 -25.77 -17.28
CA LEU A 24 -24.13 -25.21 -17.41
C LEU A 24 -24.16 -23.70 -17.28
N LEU A 25 -25.03 -23.00 -18.02
CA LEU A 25 -25.13 -21.53 -17.96
C LEU A 25 -25.50 -21.02 -16.55
N ILE A 26 -26.49 -21.67 -15.89
CA ILE A 26 -26.90 -21.29 -14.54
C ILE A 26 -25.76 -21.47 -13.54
N PHE A 27 -25.16 -22.65 -13.50
CA PHE A 27 -24.14 -22.95 -12.49
C PHE A 27 -22.84 -22.18 -12.68
N VAL A 28 -22.40 -22.00 -13.94
CA VAL A 28 -21.21 -21.19 -14.25
C VAL A 28 -21.45 -19.72 -13.89
N SER A 29 -22.65 -19.18 -14.19
CA SER A 29 -23.02 -17.82 -13.81
C SER A 29 -23.07 -17.64 -12.29
N LEU A 30 -23.62 -18.61 -11.54
CA LEU A 30 -23.64 -18.60 -10.08
C LEU A 30 -22.23 -18.59 -9.49
N VAL A 31 -21.30 -19.41 -10.02
CA VAL A 31 -19.90 -19.42 -9.60
C VAL A 31 -19.26 -18.06 -9.84
N TRP A 32 -19.43 -17.49 -11.04
CA TRP A 32 -18.87 -16.19 -11.38
C TRP A 32 -19.40 -15.08 -10.49
N LEU A 33 -20.73 -14.99 -10.26
CA LEU A 33 -21.36 -14.04 -9.36
C LEU A 33 -20.83 -14.19 -7.93
N THR A 34 -20.76 -15.41 -7.43
CA THR A 34 -20.31 -15.70 -6.06
C THR A 34 -18.89 -15.16 -5.82
N ILE A 35 -17.96 -15.40 -6.72
CA ILE A 35 -16.57 -14.97 -6.57
C ILE A 35 -16.42 -13.44 -6.66
N ASN A 36 -17.28 -12.77 -7.43
CA ASN A 36 -17.21 -11.31 -7.56
C ASN A 36 -17.91 -10.56 -6.41
N TYR A 37 -18.92 -11.15 -5.76
CA TYR A 37 -19.69 -10.48 -4.71
C TYR A 37 -19.22 -10.80 -3.30
N PHE A 38 -18.63 -11.97 -3.07
CA PHE A 38 -18.24 -12.41 -1.73
C PHE A 38 -16.74 -12.35 -1.51
N ASN A 39 -16.33 -12.26 -0.23
CA ASN A 39 -14.93 -12.38 0.17
C ASN A 39 -14.39 -13.76 -0.19
N VAL A 40 -13.07 -13.87 -0.42
CA VAL A 40 -12.40 -15.10 -0.87
C VAL A 40 -12.84 -16.34 -0.09
N VAL A 41 -12.86 -16.26 1.25
CA VAL A 41 -13.24 -17.40 2.11
C VAL A 41 -14.70 -17.80 1.90
N LYS A 42 -15.62 -16.84 1.96
CA LYS A 42 -17.06 -17.10 1.73
C LYS A 42 -17.31 -17.56 0.30
N GLY A 43 -16.66 -16.92 -0.67
CA GLY A 43 -16.76 -17.30 -2.09
C GLY A 43 -16.31 -18.74 -2.33
N ALA A 44 -15.17 -19.15 -1.78
CA ALA A 44 -14.66 -20.51 -1.89
C ALA A 44 -15.62 -21.54 -1.26
N SER A 45 -16.18 -21.24 -0.09
CA SER A 45 -17.15 -22.11 0.58
C SER A 45 -18.42 -22.30 -0.26
N ILE A 46 -18.97 -21.21 -0.81
CA ILE A 46 -20.18 -21.26 -1.64
C ILE A 46 -19.90 -22.01 -2.96
N VAL A 47 -18.75 -21.76 -3.61
CA VAL A 47 -18.33 -22.51 -4.81
C VAL A 47 -18.21 -24.00 -4.51
N GLY A 48 -17.64 -24.37 -3.37
CA GLY A 48 -17.59 -25.76 -2.92
C GLY A 48 -19.00 -26.39 -2.80
N ILE A 49 -19.96 -25.67 -2.22
CA ILE A 49 -21.37 -26.12 -2.13
C ILE A 49 -21.96 -26.27 -3.53
N ILE A 50 -21.74 -25.32 -4.44
CA ILE A 50 -22.22 -25.38 -5.82
C ILE A 50 -21.68 -26.63 -6.53
N LEU A 51 -20.38 -26.92 -6.40
CA LEU A 51 -19.75 -28.11 -6.97
C LEU A 51 -20.36 -29.43 -6.41
N LEU A 52 -20.55 -29.49 -5.10
CA LEU A 52 -21.20 -30.64 -4.45
C LEU A 52 -22.65 -30.81 -4.93
N THR A 53 -23.38 -29.71 -5.08
CA THR A 53 -24.77 -29.73 -5.60
C THR A 53 -24.80 -30.24 -7.03
N THR A 54 -23.87 -29.84 -7.89
CA THR A 54 -23.75 -30.32 -9.26
C THR A 54 -23.51 -31.85 -9.30
N GLY A 55 -22.57 -32.31 -8.47
CA GLY A 55 -22.30 -33.75 -8.33
C GLY A 55 -23.51 -34.55 -7.84
N PHE A 56 -24.21 -34.00 -6.81
CA PHE A 56 -25.42 -34.62 -6.29
C PHE A 56 -26.55 -34.73 -7.34
N LEU A 57 -26.77 -33.64 -8.12
CA LEU A 57 -27.75 -33.65 -9.22
C LEU A 57 -27.42 -34.68 -10.31
N GLY A 58 -26.14 -34.87 -10.61
CA GLY A 58 -25.69 -35.89 -11.54
C GLY A 58 -26.05 -37.31 -11.07
N VAL A 59 -25.73 -37.63 -9.82
CA VAL A 59 -26.08 -38.94 -9.23
C VAL A 59 -27.60 -39.12 -9.15
N PHE A 60 -28.30 -38.05 -8.74
CA PHE A 60 -29.77 -38.10 -8.62
C PHE A 60 -30.47 -38.32 -9.98
N SER A 61 -29.98 -37.68 -11.06
CA SER A 61 -30.55 -37.90 -12.42
C SER A 61 -30.45 -39.34 -12.86
N VAL A 62 -29.29 -39.97 -12.64
CA VAL A 62 -29.08 -41.39 -12.96
C VAL A 62 -30.01 -42.31 -12.14
N GLN A 63 -30.21 -42.04 -10.85
CA GLN A 63 -31.13 -42.79 -9.97
C GLN A 63 -32.58 -42.68 -10.46
N LYS A 64 -32.96 -41.58 -11.11
CA LYS A 64 -34.27 -41.37 -11.71
C LYS A 64 -34.40 -41.96 -13.11
N GLY A 65 -33.37 -42.61 -13.62
CA GLY A 65 -33.36 -43.23 -14.94
C GLY A 65 -33.07 -42.27 -16.10
N TYR A 66 -32.57 -41.06 -15.82
CA TYR A 66 -32.19 -40.09 -16.84
C TYR A 66 -30.66 -40.00 -16.95
N LEU A 67 -30.15 -40.09 -18.19
CA LEU A 67 -28.74 -39.93 -18.50
C LEU A 67 -28.52 -38.51 -19.00
N ILE A 68 -28.14 -37.60 -18.07
CA ILE A 68 -27.77 -36.18 -18.31
C ILE A 68 -26.29 -36.04 -17.98
N ASP A 69 -25.51 -35.43 -18.89
CA ASP A 69 -24.06 -35.27 -18.68
C ASP A 69 -23.76 -33.99 -17.93
N PHE A 70 -23.34 -34.11 -16.67
CA PHE A 70 -22.88 -33.03 -15.82
C PHE A 70 -21.36 -32.77 -15.90
N SER A 71 -20.62 -33.58 -16.64
CA SER A 71 -19.15 -33.53 -16.69
C SER A 71 -18.65 -32.17 -17.21
N TRP A 72 -19.26 -31.69 -18.29
CA TRP A 72 -18.94 -30.39 -18.86
C TRP A 72 -19.27 -29.24 -17.94
N THR A 73 -20.37 -29.31 -17.21
CA THR A 73 -20.76 -28.33 -16.21
C THR A 73 -19.73 -28.28 -15.06
N PHE A 74 -19.31 -29.44 -14.57
CA PHE A 74 -18.32 -29.57 -13.50
C PHE A 74 -16.96 -29.02 -13.92
N VAL A 75 -16.46 -29.40 -15.09
CA VAL A 75 -15.19 -28.89 -15.63
C VAL A 75 -15.25 -27.37 -15.85
N SER A 76 -16.33 -26.85 -16.41
CA SER A 76 -16.52 -25.44 -16.65
C SER A 76 -16.57 -24.62 -15.33
N GLN A 77 -17.19 -25.15 -14.28
CA GLN A 77 -17.19 -24.53 -12.94
C GLN A 77 -15.77 -24.44 -12.36
N ILE A 78 -14.96 -25.49 -12.48
CA ILE A 78 -13.57 -25.49 -12.00
C ILE A 78 -12.75 -24.46 -12.77
N ILE A 79 -12.84 -24.44 -14.10
CA ILE A 79 -12.13 -23.49 -14.94
C ILE A 79 -12.55 -22.05 -14.59
N THR A 80 -13.87 -21.78 -14.54
CA THR A 80 -14.41 -20.47 -14.24
C THR A 80 -14.02 -20.01 -12.83
N SER A 81 -14.08 -20.89 -11.84
CA SER A 81 -13.66 -20.55 -10.47
C SER A 81 -12.18 -20.21 -10.41
N THR A 82 -11.32 -21.01 -11.04
CA THR A 82 -9.87 -20.78 -11.06
C THR A 82 -9.52 -19.45 -11.73
N ILE A 83 -10.08 -19.17 -12.90
CA ILE A 83 -9.86 -17.92 -13.63
C ILE A 83 -10.39 -16.74 -12.81
N SER A 84 -11.62 -16.84 -12.27
CA SER A 84 -12.24 -15.74 -11.52
C SER A 84 -11.51 -15.44 -10.21
N PHE A 85 -11.06 -16.45 -9.46
CA PHE A 85 -10.21 -16.25 -8.27
C PHE A 85 -8.88 -15.60 -8.62
N TYR A 86 -8.23 -16.04 -9.70
CA TYR A 86 -6.99 -15.45 -10.17
C TYR A 86 -7.16 -13.96 -10.55
N LEU A 87 -8.18 -13.63 -11.33
CA LEU A 87 -8.46 -12.25 -11.74
C LEU A 87 -8.82 -11.36 -10.54
N ASN A 88 -9.62 -11.88 -9.59
CA ASN A 88 -9.97 -11.15 -8.38
C ASN A 88 -8.73 -10.93 -7.50
N TYR A 89 -7.87 -11.94 -7.34
CA TYR A 89 -6.59 -11.79 -6.64
C TYR A 89 -5.72 -10.72 -7.28
N GLN A 90 -5.55 -10.73 -8.61
CA GLN A 90 -4.77 -9.72 -9.34
C GLN A 90 -5.34 -8.30 -9.15
N LYS A 91 -6.67 -8.16 -9.19
CA LYS A 91 -7.34 -6.87 -8.94
C LYS A 91 -7.08 -6.35 -7.52
N GLN A 92 -7.22 -7.22 -6.53
CA GLN A 92 -6.94 -6.90 -5.12
C GLN A 92 -5.46 -6.54 -4.90
N TYR A 93 -4.56 -7.29 -5.52
CA TYR A 93 -3.13 -7.03 -5.43
C TYR A 93 -2.77 -5.67 -6.04
N LYS A 94 -3.27 -5.35 -7.24
CA LYS A 94 -3.05 -4.05 -7.89
C LYS A 94 -3.57 -2.90 -7.03
N LEU A 95 -4.80 -3.02 -6.50
CA LEU A 95 -5.39 -2.00 -5.64
C LEU A 95 -4.54 -1.76 -4.38
N ARG A 96 -4.04 -2.82 -3.73
CA ARG A 96 -3.14 -2.69 -2.58
C ARG A 96 -1.84 -1.97 -2.95
N GLN A 97 -1.27 -2.27 -4.11
CA GLN A 97 -0.04 -1.62 -4.59
C GLN A 97 -0.28 -0.13 -4.91
N GLU A 98 -1.42 0.21 -5.51
CA GLU A 98 -1.80 1.61 -5.78
C GLU A 98 -1.98 2.39 -4.48
N ILE A 99 -2.72 1.84 -3.51
CA ILE A 99 -2.88 2.45 -2.19
C ILE A 99 -1.52 2.65 -1.51
N LYS A 100 -0.67 1.61 -1.51
CA LYS A 100 0.69 1.70 -0.96
C LYS A 100 1.46 2.85 -1.59
N LYS A 101 1.51 2.92 -2.93
CA LYS A 101 2.21 3.97 -3.67
C LYS A 101 1.69 5.37 -3.35
N GLN A 102 0.37 5.53 -3.14
CA GLN A 102 -0.21 6.80 -2.71
C GLN A 102 0.25 7.20 -1.31
N PHE A 103 0.31 6.24 -0.37
CA PHE A 103 0.81 6.52 0.98
C PHE A 103 2.30 6.85 1.03
N GLU A 104 3.11 6.33 0.11
CA GLU A 104 4.54 6.65 -0.01
C GLU A 104 4.82 8.13 -0.37
N HIS A 105 3.81 8.88 -0.83
CA HIS A 105 3.92 10.34 -1.00
C HIS A 105 3.71 11.13 0.31
N TYR A 106 3.12 10.52 1.32
CA TYR A 106 2.82 11.16 2.61
C TYR A 106 3.68 10.63 3.75
N LEU A 107 4.24 9.43 3.61
CA LEU A 107 5.07 8.77 4.61
C LEU A 107 6.34 8.24 3.95
N ASP A 108 7.43 8.21 4.70
CA ASP A 108 8.67 7.59 4.22
C ASP A 108 8.41 6.10 3.84
N PRO A 109 8.84 5.64 2.66
CA PRO A 109 8.63 4.25 2.21
C PRO A 109 9.14 3.19 3.19
N ARG A 110 10.21 3.51 3.95
CA ARG A 110 10.77 2.62 4.98
C ARG A 110 9.82 2.48 6.16
N GLN A 111 9.13 3.56 6.53
CA GLN A 111 8.10 3.58 7.56
C GLN A 111 6.87 2.78 7.12
N VAL A 112 6.42 2.98 5.88
CA VAL A 112 5.30 2.20 5.29
C VAL A 112 5.62 0.70 5.32
N LYS A 113 6.85 0.32 4.97
CA LYS A 113 7.29 -1.08 5.01
C LYS A 113 7.29 -1.63 6.44
N GLN A 114 7.84 -0.89 7.40
CA GLN A 114 7.88 -1.28 8.81
C GLN A 114 6.47 -1.52 9.37
N LEU A 115 5.51 -0.65 9.04
CA LEU A 115 4.11 -0.78 9.44
C LEU A 115 3.40 -1.97 8.77
N GLN A 116 3.78 -2.32 7.54
CA GLN A 116 3.27 -3.51 6.86
C GLN A 116 3.78 -4.81 7.50
N ASP A 117 5.07 -4.83 7.84
CA ASP A 117 5.70 -5.99 8.46
C ASP A 117 5.26 -6.15 9.93
N ASN A 118 4.95 -5.04 10.60
CA ASN A 118 4.56 -5.03 12.01
C ASN A 118 3.43 -4.01 12.31
N PRO A 119 2.16 -4.33 12.01
CA PRO A 119 1.02 -3.43 12.24
C PRO A 119 0.83 -3.01 13.71
N SER A 120 1.42 -3.76 14.66
CA SER A 120 1.37 -3.41 16.08
C SER A 120 2.12 -2.13 16.44
N LEU A 121 2.97 -1.62 15.54
CA LEU A 121 3.66 -0.34 15.68
C LEU A 121 2.74 0.86 15.47
N LEU A 122 1.52 0.66 14.94
CA LEU A 122 0.48 1.70 14.85
C LEU A 122 -0.15 1.96 16.23
N LYS A 123 0.67 2.36 17.19
CA LYS A 123 0.23 2.75 18.53
C LYS A 123 0.90 4.06 18.91
N LEU A 124 0.19 4.88 19.68
CA LEU A 124 0.80 6.05 20.33
C LEU A 124 1.94 5.59 21.23
N GLY A 125 3.04 6.34 21.17
CA GLY A 125 4.23 6.10 21.95
C GLY A 125 5.50 6.22 21.13
N GLY A 126 6.61 6.27 21.81
CA GLY A 126 7.92 6.36 21.21
C GLY A 126 8.98 5.71 22.08
N GLU A 127 10.14 5.51 21.52
CA GLU A 127 11.32 5.01 22.21
C GLU A 127 12.36 6.12 22.37
N LYS A 128 13.13 6.08 23.45
CA LYS A 128 14.27 6.96 23.64
C LYS A 128 15.42 6.43 22.80
N LYS A 129 15.86 7.24 21.84
CA LYS A 129 16.91 6.87 20.90
C LYS A 129 17.81 8.07 20.60
N GLU A 130 19.10 7.82 20.43
CA GLU A 130 20.03 8.80 19.90
C GLU A 130 19.84 8.92 18.39
N ALA A 131 19.68 10.14 17.91
CA ALA A 131 19.49 10.44 16.50
C ALA A 131 20.07 11.81 16.15
N THR A 132 20.23 12.06 14.85
CA THR A 132 20.65 13.37 14.35
C THR A 132 19.46 14.05 13.66
N PHE A 133 19.25 15.30 14.03
CA PHE A 133 18.16 16.15 13.53
C PHE A 133 18.73 17.22 12.63
N LEU A 134 18.12 17.36 11.45
CA LEU A 134 18.48 18.39 10.48
C LEU A 134 17.25 19.27 10.24
N PHE A 135 17.42 20.57 10.45
CA PHE A 135 16.44 21.58 10.11
C PHE A 135 16.96 22.45 8.98
N THR A 136 16.07 22.81 8.07
CA THR A 136 16.35 23.78 7.01
C THR A 136 15.27 24.84 7.00
N ASP A 137 15.61 26.06 6.58
CA ASP A 137 14.67 27.15 6.38
C ASP A 137 15.12 28.05 5.23
N VAL A 138 14.17 28.60 4.46
CA VAL A 138 14.48 29.46 3.30
C VAL A 138 14.68 30.88 3.75
N ARG A 139 15.86 31.43 3.56
CA ARG A 139 16.19 32.81 3.95
C ARG A 139 15.46 33.84 3.07
N GLY A 140 14.76 34.75 3.76
CA GLY A 140 14.06 35.85 3.08
C GLY A 140 12.83 35.46 2.28
N PHE A 141 12.29 34.25 2.54
CA PHE A 141 11.12 33.72 1.84
C PHE A 141 9.91 34.68 1.90
N THR A 142 9.58 35.24 3.04
CA THR A 142 8.47 36.17 3.22
C THR A 142 8.56 37.34 2.24
N SER A 143 9.75 37.99 2.15
CA SER A 143 9.96 39.10 1.23
C SER A 143 9.95 38.71 -0.25
N LEU A 144 10.28 37.46 -0.56
CA LEU A 144 10.24 36.92 -1.91
C LEU A 144 8.80 36.58 -2.30
N SER A 145 8.06 35.93 -1.42
CA SER A 145 6.67 35.52 -1.64
C SER A 145 5.72 36.71 -1.88
N GLU A 146 6.00 37.86 -1.26
CA GLU A 146 5.25 39.10 -1.49
C GLU A 146 5.41 39.67 -2.93
N LYS A 147 6.49 39.31 -3.63
CA LYS A 147 6.84 39.83 -4.96
C LYS A 147 6.42 38.91 -6.11
N LEU A 148 6.12 37.65 -5.81
CA LEU A 148 5.80 36.61 -6.79
C LEU A 148 4.31 36.30 -6.79
N GLN A 149 3.82 35.76 -7.91
CA GLN A 149 2.47 35.19 -7.94
C GLN A 149 2.45 33.86 -7.15
N PRO A 150 1.30 33.51 -6.53
CA PRO A 150 1.19 32.30 -5.69
C PRO A 150 1.65 31.02 -6.38
N GLU A 151 1.39 30.89 -7.68
CA GLU A 151 1.80 29.75 -8.48
C GLU A 151 3.32 29.65 -8.62
N GLN A 152 4.00 30.79 -8.80
CA GLN A 152 5.46 30.88 -8.89
C GLN A 152 6.11 30.55 -7.54
N VAL A 153 5.51 31.03 -6.43
CA VAL A 153 5.96 30.70 -5.08
C VAL A 153 5.88 29.20 -4.85
N THR A 154 4.75 28.58 -5.22
CA THR A 154 4.53 27.13 -5.05
C THR A 154 5.51 26.32 -5.88
N GLU A 155 5.75 26.70 -7.13
CA GLU A 155 6.70 26.00 -8.01
C GLU A 155 8.13 26.09 -7.47
N LEU A 156 8.56 27.27 -7.05
CA LEU A 156 9.88 27.50 -6.48
C LEU A 156 10.10 26.72 -5.18
N MET A 157 9.09 26.72 -4.31
CA MET A 157 9.14 25.95 -3.07
C MET A 157 9.19 24.44 -3.32
N ASN A 158 8.38 23.93 -4.24
CA ASN A 158 8.39 22.50 -4.57
C ASN A 158 9.76 22.07 -5.13
N GLN A 159 10.40 22.90 -5.94
CA GLN A 159 11.74 22.64 -6.44
C GLN A 159 12.77 22.62 -5.29
N ALA A 160 12.76 23.64 -4.43
CA ALA A 160 13.68 23.72 -3.31
C ALA A 160 13.51 22.57 -2.32
N LEU A 161 12.28 22.24 -1.95
CA LEU A 161 11.97 21.12 -1.05
C LEU A 161 12.33 19.75 -1.67
N THR A 162 12.17 19.61 -2.99
CA THR A 162 12.58 18.39 -3.71
C THR A 162 14.09 18.20 -3.66
N ILE A 163 14.87 19.26 -3.88
CA ILE A 163 16.34 19.19 -3.78
C ILE A 163 16.76 18.78 -2.37
N GLN A 164 16.15 19.37 -1.35
CA GLN A 164 16.45 19.09 0.04
C GLN A 164 16.07 17.67 0.45
N SER A 165 14.85 17.23 0.13
CA SER A 165 14.38 15.89 0.48
C SER A 165 15.17 14.79 -0.21
N ASN A 166 15.55 14.97 -1.48
CA ASN A 166 16.39 14.02 -2.20
C ASN A 166 17.76 13.87 -1.52
N ALA A 167 18.41 14.96 -1.15
CA ALA A 167 19.71 14.91 -0.48
C ALA A 167 19.61 14.21 0.89
N VAL A 168 18.55 14.45 1.66
CA VAL A 168 18.30 13.76 2.92
C VAL A 168 18.13 12.26 2.71
N GLN A 169 17.30 11.85 1.73
CA GLN A 169 17.02 10.45 1.44
C GLN A 169 18.24 9.70 0.90
N GLU A 170 19.05 10.33 0.03
CA GLU A 170 20.31 9.78 -0.49
C GLU A 170 21.29 9.42 0.62
N HIS A 171 21.29 10.17 1.73
CA HIS A 171 22.13 9.93 2.89
C HIS A 171 21.42 9.15 4.02
N GLY A 172 20.32 8.46 3.70
CA GLY A 172 19.63 7.58 4.64
C GLY A 172 18.77 8.30 5.68
N GLY A 173 18.64 9.62 5.63
CA GLY A 173 17.74 10.40 6.47
C GLY A 173 16.27 10.21 6.07
N MET A 174 15.37 10.47 6.99
CA MET A 174 13.92 10.52 6.79
C MET A 174 13.44 11.97 6.91
N VAL A 175 12.69 12.46 5.93
CA VAL A 175 11.97 13.72 6.09
C VAL A 175 10.79 13.47 7.03
N ASP A 176 10.79 14.15 8.17
CA ASP A 176 9.70 14.08 9.15
C ASP A 176 8.50 14.91 8.66
N LYS A 177 8.74 16.19 8.43
CA LYS A 177 7.69 17.12 7.97
C LYS A 177 8.25 18.38 7.32
N TYR A 178 7.37 19.03 6.57
CA TYR A 178 7.57 20.39 6.12
C TYR A 178 6.79 21.35 7.01
N ILE A 179 7.41 22.45 7.39
CA ILE A 179 6.86 23.48 8.30
C ILE A 179 6.91 24.83 7.56
N GLY A 180 5.89 25.06 6.68
CA GLY A 180 5.95 26.18 5.75
C GLY A 180 7.07 26.00 4.73
N ASP A 181 8.05 26.89 4.74
CA ASP A 181 9.27 26.86 3.92
C ASP A 181 10.46 26.14 4.58
N ALA A 182 10.25 25.61 5.79
CA ALA A 182 11.22 24.82 6.54
C ALA A 182 11.00 23.31 6.35
N MET A 183 12.05 22.53 6.54
CA MET A 183 12.01 21.07 6.57
C MET A 183 12.70 20.54 7.82
N MET A 184 12.09 19.53 8.44
CA MET A 184 12.70 18.73 9.49
C MET A 184 13.01 17.35 8.98
N ALA A 185 14.23 16.86 9.23
CA ALA A 185 14.65 15.50 8.89
C ALA A 185 15.32 14.82 10.09
N ILE A 186 15.20 13.49 10.13
CA ILE A 186 15.72 12.62 11.19
C ILE A 186 16.64 11.58 10.57
N PHE A 187 17.83 11.39 11.15
CA PHE A 187 18.77 10.34 10.79
C PHE A 187 18.90 9.36 11.97
N ASN A 188 18.99 8.08 11.72
CA ASN A 188 18.94 6.96 12.64
C ASN A 188 17.50 6.58 13.07
N ALA A 189 16.49 7.00 12.31
CA ALA A 189 15.09 6.59 12.46
C ALA A 189 14.37 6.67 11.11
N PRO A 190 13.37 5.82 10.83
CA PRO A 190 12.85 4.72 11.65
C PRO A 190 13.75 3.48 11.68
N LEU A 191 14.76 3.41 10.83
CA LEU A 191 15.77 2.35 10.76
C LEU A 191 17.09 2.85 11.35
N ASP A 192 17.88 1.91 11.88
CA ASP A 192 19.23 2.23 12.33
C ASP A 192 20.10 2.66 11.15
N LEU A 193 20.84 3.73 11.35
CA LEU A 193 21.76 4.29 10.36
C LEU A 193 23.14 4.48 11.00
N PRO A 194 24.11 3.62 10.70
CA PRO A 194 25.49 3.83 11.17
C PRO A 194 26.03 5.19 10.72
N GLU A 195 26.80 5.81 11.59
CA GLU A 195 27.41 7.14 11.33
C GLU A 195 26.37 8.22 10.92
N HIS A 196 25.20 8.17 11.53
CA HIS A 196 24.07 9.08 11.20
C HIS A 196 24.44 10.56 11.31
N GLU A 197 25.39 10.93 12.18
CA GLU A 197 25.91 12.28 12.32
C GLU A 197 26.65 12.72 11.06
N ASN A 198 27.53 11.86 10.54
CA ASN A 198 28.28 12.12 9.33
C ASN A 198 27.33 12.17 8.12
N GLN A 199 26.36 11.28 8.06
CA GLN A 199 25.37 11.27 6.99
C GLN A 199 24.51 12.54 6.97
N ALA A 200 24.13 13.05 8.13
CA ALA A 200 23.40 14.32 8.23
C ALA A 200 24.22 15.52 7.75
N ILE A 201 25.52 15.55 8.07
CA ILE A 201 26.44 16.61 7.59
C ILE A 201 26.62 16.51 6.07
N LEU A 202 26.80 15.31 5.52
CA LEU A 202 26.90 15.09 4.07
C LEU A 202 25.61 15.51 3.35
N ALA A 203 24.46 15.20 3.93
CA ALA A 203 23.16 15.65 3.40
C ALA A 203 23.07 17.19 3.38
N ALA A 204 23.48 17.85 4.47
CA ALA A 204 23.50 19.31 4.56
C ALA A 204 24.40 19.95 3.49
N GLN A 205 25.60 19.41 3.28
CA GLN A 205 26.52 19.84 2.22
C GLN A 205 25.89 19.62 0.83
N LYS A 206 25.29 18.45 0.63
CA LYS A 206 24.64 18.09 -0.65
C LYS A 206 23.46 19.02 -0.98
N ILE A 207 22.69 19.42 0.02
CA ILE A 207 21.62 20.41 -0.14
C ILE A 207 22.22 21.72 -0.68
N GLN A 208 23.26 22.25 -0.05
CA GLN A 208 23.89 23.50 -0.45
C GLN A 208 24.48 23.42 -1.88
N GLU A 209 25.17 22.33 -2.20
CA GLU A 209 25.71 22.10 -3.54
C GLU A 209 24.61 22.05 -4.61
N ASN A 210 23.55 21.26 -4.38
CA ASN A 210 22.48 21.08 -5.34
C ASN A 210 21.67 22.37 -5.54
N MET A 211 21.49 23.15 -4.50
CA MET A 211 20.83 24.48 -4.60
C MET A 211 21.66 25.45 -5.49
N GLN A 212 22.99 25.43 -5.38
CA GLN A 212 23.88 26.20 -6.21
C GLN A 212 23.89 25.72 -7.68
N VAL A 213 23.97 24.39 -7.89
CA VAL A 213 23.94 23.80 -9.23
C VAL A 213 22.62 24.10 -9.97
N ALA A 214 21.51 24.08 -9.23
CA ALA A 214 20.19 24.40 -9.78
C ALA A 214 19.96 25.91 -10.00
N ASP A 215 20.97 26.77 -9.69
CA ASP A 215 20.87 28.24 -9.75
C ASP A 215 19.62 28.78 -9.07
N MET A 216 19.29 28.18 -7.92
CA MET A 216 18.10 28.56 -7.17
C MET A 216 18.28 29.94 -6.55
N PRO A 217 17.29 30.86 -6.73
CA PRO A 217 17.36 32.21 -6.19
C PRO A 217 17.11 32.24 -4.66
N LEU A 218 17.22 31.12 -3.99
CA LEU A 218 16.95 30.92 -2.58
C LEU A 218 18.24 30.55 -1.82
N LYS A 219 18.41 31.11 -0.67
CA LYS A 219 19.43 30.70 0.29
C LYS A 219 18.76 29.86 1.39
N ILE A 220 19.42 28.80 1.82
CA ILE A 220 18.91 27.91 2.85
C ILE A 220 19.81 27.94 4.06
N GLY A 221 19.24 28.26 5.24
CA GLY A 221 19.85 28.02 6.53
C GLY A 221 19.72 26.55 6.89
N ILE A 222 20.76 25.96 7.50
CA ILE A 222 20.76 24.55 7.92
C ILE A 222 21.30 24.44 9.34
N GLY A 223 20.54 23.77 10.22
CA GLY A 223 20.97 23.42 11.57
C GLY A 223 20.99 21.91 11.75
N VAL A 224 22.09 21.38 12.27
CA VAL A 224 22.25 19.94 12.55
C VAL A 224 22.64 19.77 14.00
N ASN A 225 22.01 18.85 14.69
CA ASN A 225 22.36 18.49 16.07
C ASN A 225 22.06 17.02 16.35
N THR A 226 22.91 16.39 17.14
CA THR A 226 22.77 15.00 17.57
C THR A 226 22.47 14.92 19.05
N GLY A 227 21.63 13.99 19.44
CA GLY A 227 21.33 13.71 20.83
C GLY A 227 20.14 12.78 21.02
N GLU A 228 19.86 12.48 22.29
CA GLU A 228 18.75 11.63 22.67
C GLU A 228 17.41 12.37 22.54
N ALA A 229 16.45 11.72 21.88
CA ALA A 229 15.08 12.17 21.76
C ALA A 229 14.11 10.98 21.94
N VAL A 230 12.86 11.28 22.22
CA VAL A 230 11.78 10.30 22.09
C VAL A 230 11.29 10.34 20.65
N ILE A 231 11.41 9.22 19.94
CA ILE A 231 11.04 9.07 18.52
C ILE A 231 9.94 8.03 18.42
N GLY A 232 8.85 8.35 17.73
CA GLY A 232 7.72 7.44 17.56
C GLY A 232 6.45 8.15 17.14
N ASN A 233 5.31 7.47 17.30
CA ASN A 233 4.00 8.01 16.95
C ASN A 233 3.50 8.95 18.04
N MET A 234 3.35 10.22 17.71
CA MET A 234 2.97 11.29 18.62
C MET A 234 1.73 12.01 18.11
N GLY A 235 0.79 12.27 18.99
CA GLY A 235 -0.45 12.96 18.66
C GLY A 235 -1.63 12.53 19.54
N SER A 236 -2.81 12.45 18.94
CA SER A 236 -4.04 12.01 19.60
C SER A 236 -4.39 10.58 19.19
N ASP A 237 -5.38 9.97 19.88
CA ASP A 237 -5.88 8.64 19.56
C ASP A 237 -6.47 8.53 18.14
N THR A 238 -6.88 9.65 17.55
CA THR A 238 -7.49 9.71 16.21
C THR A 238 -6.54 10.18 15.12
N ARG A 239 -5.42 10.85 15.50
CA ARG A 239 -4.44 11.38 14.57
C ARG A 239 -3.08 11.50 15.25
N PHE A 240 -2.10 10.82 14.69
CA PHE A 240 -0.71 10.89 15.13
C PHE A 240 0.24 10.91 13.93
N ASP A 241 1.39 11.52 14.14
CA ASP A 241 2.50 11.55 13.18
C ASP A 241 3.71 10.87 13.82
N TYR A 242 4.50 10.17 13.00
CA TYR A 242 5.78 9.65 13.46
C TYR A 242 6.78 10.81 13.49
N SER A 243 7.30 11.15 14.65
CA SER A 243 8.16 12.32 14.82
C SER A 243 9.08 12.15 16.04
N ALA A 244 9.82 13.20 16.36
CA ALA A 244 10.74 13.24 17.49
C ALA A 244 10.47 14.44 18.42
N ILE A 245 10.59 14.20 19.73
CA ILE A 245 10.53 15.25 20.76
C ILE A 245 11.76 15.14 21.67
N GLY A 246 12.46 16.25 21.84
CA GLY A 246 13.63 16.35 22.73
C GLY A 246 14.30 17.71 22.65
N ASP A 247 15.13 18.02 23.64
CA ASP A 247 15.89 19.27 23.65
C ASP A 247 16.89 19.36 22.50
N CYS A 248 17.44 18.22 22.08
CA CYS A 248 18.34 18.12 20.94
C CYS A 248 17.64 18.50 19.61
N VAL A 249 16.33 18.23 19.47
CA VAL A 249 15.52 18.65 18.32
C VAL A 249 15.38 20.16 18.29
N ASN A 250 15.03 20.76 19.44
CA ASN A 250 14.93 22.21 19.58
C ASN A 250 16.26 22.93 19.36
N THR A 251 17.36 22.28 19.77
CA THR A 251 18.72 22.79 19.54
C THR A 251 19.06 22.84 18.06
N ALA A 252 18.71 21.79 17.28
CA ALA A 252 18.90 21.79 15.83
C ALA A 252 18.13 22.93 15.15
N ALA A 253 16.88 23.18 15.56
CA ALA A 253 16.08 24.28 15.05
C ALA A 253 16.67 25.64 15.38
N ARG A 254 17.21 25.85 16.62
CA ARG A 254 17.90 27.07 17.00
C ARG A 254 19.19 27.30 16.23
N LEU A 255 19.96 26.26 15.98
CA LEU A 255 21.17 26.30 15.15
C LEU A 255 20.84 26.74 13.72
N GLU A 256 19.77 26.19 13.16
CA GLU A 256 19.27 26.61 11.84
C GLU A 256 18.97 28.12 11.85
N SER A 257 18.22 28.61 12.82
CA SER A 257 17.85 30.05 12.92
C SER A 257 19.03 30.99 13.13
N ALA A 258 20.16 30.45 13.58
CA ALA A 258 21.39 31.23 13.83
C ALA A 258 22.30 31.34 12.58
N THR A 259 22.01 30.58 11.50
CA THR A 259 22.74 30.63 10.24
C THR A 259 22.07 31.55 9.24
#